data_b1d97598e57d5f17e3f75878c5050287
#
_entry.id   b1d97598e57d5f17e3f75878c5050287
#
_cell.length_a   1.000
_cell.length_b   1.000
_cell.length_c   1.000
_cell.angle_alpha   90.00
_cell.angle_beta   90.00
_cell.angle_gamma   90.00
#
_symmetry.space_group_name_H-M   'P 1'
#
loop_
_entity.id
_entity.type
_entity.pdbx_description
1 polymer ?
#
loop_
_entity_poly.entity_id
_entity_poly.type
_entity_poly.pdbx_seq_one_letter_code
_entity_poly.pdbx_strand_id
1 'polypeptide(L)'
;NRAIRIDMETGKFGGTAIGDGLTLKGRVDLKDVLKHRMPQLDLQFDVKGVDPSSLGFGDNIHDAMTLLTRVTGDFNRPLAKGRVTMPVLRIPALTFENVVGDVTYQDGILNFENVNANVYGGKLEAKGVYNLDTRAYTITGVAKDLDSSVALKTPEFVVPVSANLNFKSEGQPRDMEVWGNFWSGEGHYMLIPIKSITGNFHNKGRHLSFSDVKVNTNITTISTDALRIDNGQLTMGPLNITSHGGSNFIIYDEDSFDELDENMDQIKEGMKQASENSKRASESAKGLKDIKIS
;
A
#
# COMPACT_ATOMS: atom_id res chain seq x y z
N ASN A 1 -17.37 26.26 41.80
CA ASN A 1 -17.02 25.78 40.45
C ASN A 1 -15.49 25.81 40.28
N ARG A 2 -14.88 24.64 40.17
CA ARG A 2 -13.43 24.47 40.05
C ARG A 2 -13.06 23.96 38.67
N ALA A 3 -13.77 24.36 37.64
CA ALA A 3 -13.50 23.99 36.26
C ALA A 3 -13.38 25.23 35.39
N ILE A 4 -12.42 25.24 34.49
CA ILE A 4 -12.26 26.24 33.44
C ILE A 4 -12.88 25.68 32.16
N ARG A 5 -13.79 26.44 31.56
CA ARG A 5 -14.31 26.15 30.23
C ARG A 5 -13.36 26.76 29.20
N ILE A 6 -13.03 25.96 28.19
CA ILE A 6 -12.26 26.39 27.03
C ILE A 6 -13.16 26.37 25.80
N ASP A 7 -13.13 27.46 25.03
CA ASP A 7 -13.78 27.55 23.73
C ASP A 7 -12.89 28.43 22.85
N MET A 8 -12.06 27.80 22.04
CA MET A 8 -11.06 28.46 21.21
C MET A 8 -11.19 27.96 19.79
N GLU A 9 -11.15 28.91 18.86
CA GLU A 9 -11.10 28.65 17.43
C GLU A 9 -10.00 29.52 16.82
N THR A 10 -9.16 28.95 15.99
CA THR A 10 -8.07 29.67 15.32
C THR A 10 -7.72 29.05 13.99
N GLY A 11 -7.42 29.88 13.00
CA GLY A 11 -6.84 29.47 11.71
C GLY A 11 -5.33 29.40 11.72
N LYS A 12 -4.67 29.55 12.88
CA LYS A 12 -3.21 29.55 12.99
C LYS A 12 -2.74 28.69 14.16
N PHE A 13 -1.62 28.01 13.94
CA PHE A 13 -0.88 27.30 14.97
C PHE A 13 0.60 27.71 14.91
N GLY A 14 1.15 28.16 16.04
CA GLY A 14 2.51 28.68 16.08
C GLY A 14 2.79 29.83 15.10
N GLY A 15 1.76 30.63 14.75
CA GLY A 15 1.85 31.71 13.78
C GLY A 15 1.66 31.34 12.32
N THR A 16 1.59 30.03 12.01
CA THR A 16 1.38 29.51 10.66
C THR A 16 -0.10 29.22 10.41
N ALA A 17 -0.60 29.54 9.21
CA ALA A 17 -1.97 29.20 8.82
C ALA A 17 -2.13 27.67 8.72
N ILE A 18 -3.26 27.17 9.26
CA ILE A 18 -3.54 25.73 9.37
C ILE A 18 -4.88 25.37 8.69
N GLY A 19 -4.92 25.43 7.36
CA GLY A 19 -6.10 25.03 6.59
C GLY A 19 -7.39 25.72 7.05
N ASP A 20 -8.45 24.92 7.23
CA ASP A 20 -9.79 25.42 7.64
C ASP A 20 -9.90 25.72 9.13
N GLY A 21 -8.84 25.49 9.88
CA GLY A 21 -8.72 25.90 11.26
C GLY A 21 -8.64 24.78 12.28
N LEU A 22 -8.46 25.23 13.52
CA LEU A 22 -8.36 24.40 14.71
C LEU A 22 -9.43 24.87 15.70
N THR A 23 -10.15 23.94 16.28
CA THR A 23 -11.08 24.20 17.39
C THR A 23 -10.67 23.40 18.61
N LEU A 24 -10.70 24.04 19.78
CA LEU A 24 -10.49 23.42 21.07
C LEU A 24 -11.62 23.82 22.01
N LYS A 25 -12.47 22.85 22.38
CA LYS A 25 -13.64 23.08 23.21
C LYS A 25 -13.72 22.09 24.36
N GLY A 26 -14.17 22.53 25.51
CA GLY A 26 -14.40 21.63 26.65
C GLY A 26 -14.08 22.28 27.98
N ARG A 27 -13.58 21.48 28.91
CA ARG A 27 -13.25 21.95 30.25
C ARG A 27 -11.97 21.31 30.80
N VAL A 28 -11.36 22.05 31.71
CA VAL A 28 -10.26 21.59 32.55
C VAL A 28 -10.76 21.59 34.00
N ASP A 29 -10.81 20.44 34.64
CA ASP A 29 -11.24 20.30 36.02
C ASP A 29 -10.06 20.52 36.97
N LEU A 30 -10.21 21.52 37.84
CA LEU A 30 -9.21 21.92 38.83
C LEU A 30 -9.53 21.41 40.24
N LYS A 31 -10.55 20.55 40.39
CA LYS A 31 -11.11 20.15 41.70
C LYS A 31 -10.07 19.66 42.68
N ASP A 32 -9.08 18.93 42.23
CA ASP A 32 -8.08 18.28 43.07
C ASP A 32 -6.70 18.98 43.02
N VAL A 33 -6.57 20.11 42.36
CA VAL A 33 -5.29 20.85 42.28
C VAL A 33 -4.81 21.30 43.63
N LEU A 34 -5.71 21.67 44.53
CA LEU A 34 -5.37 22.00 45.94
C LEU A 34 -4.86 20.81 46.76
N LYS A 35 -5.03 19.58 46.25
CA LYS A 35 -4.50 18.34 46.81
C LYS A 35 -3.26 17.85 46.11
N HIS A 36 -2.58 18.73 45.37
CA HIS A 36 -1.40 18.43 44.53
C HIS A 36 -1.65 17.40 43.43
N ARG A 37 -2.90 17.26 42.98
CA ARG A 37 -3.24 16.45 41.82
C ARG A 37 -3.29 17.34 40.58
N MET A 38 -2.92 16.77 39.44
CA MET A 38 -2.95 17.49 38.16
C MET A 38 -4.37 17.78 37.71
N PRO A 39 -4.58 18.91 36.98
CA PRO A 39 -5.85 19.19 36.32
C PRO A 39 -6.26 18.04 35.40
N GLN A 40 -7.56 17.72 35.40
CA GLN A 40 -8.12 16.71 34.50
C GLN A 40 -8.72 17.39 33.27
N LEU A 41 -8.38 16.85 32.12
CA LEU A 41 -8.82 17.33 30.81
C LEU A 41 -10.07 16.60 30.35
N ASP A 42 -10.98 17.33 29.72
CA ASP A 42 -12.07 16.81 28.89
C ASP A 42 -12.32 17.81 27.76
N LEU A 43 -11.54 17.67 26.68
CA LEU A 43 -11.48 18.61 25.58
C LEU A 43 -11.78 17.89 24.27
N GLN A 44 -12.52 18.57 23.41
CA GLN A 44 -12.61 18.22 22.00
C GLN A 44 -11.60 19.08 21.23
N PHE A 45 -10.71 18.43 20.50
CA PHE A 45 -9.70 19.05 19.68
C PHE A 45 -9.89 18.60 18.23
N ASP A 46 -10.29 19.52 17.39
CA ASP A 46 -10.59 19.25 15.99
C ASP A 46 -9.72 20.14 15.10
N VAL A 47 -9.13 19.51 14.11
CA VAL A 47 -8.30 20.16 13.08
C VAL A 47 -8.87 19.76 11.72
N LYS A 48 -9.12 20.72 10.83
CA LYS A 48 -9.72 20.45 9.52
C LYS A 48 -8.88 21.00 8.39
N GLY A 49 -8.66 20.18 7.37
CA GLY A 49 -7.96 20.55 6.15
C GLY A 49 -6.53 21.03 6.35
N VAL A 50 -5.82 20.48 7.30
CA VAL A 50 -4.48 20.92 7.73
C VAL A 50 -3.40 20.11 7.05
N ASP A 51 -2.32 20.77 6.64
CA ASP A 51 -1.07 20.12 6.26
C ASP A 51 -0.42 19.50 7.53
N PRO A 52 -0.24 18.16 7.59
CA PRO A 52 0.34 17.48 8.75
C PRO A 52 1.71 17.99 9.14
N SER A 53 2.52 18.47 8.18
CA SER A 53 3.84 19.02 8.44
C SER A 53 3.79 20.29 9.30
N SER A 54 2.72 21.08 9.19
CA SER A 54 2.49 22.26 10.03
C SER A 54 2.23 21.94 11.50
N LEU A 55 1.83 20.69 11.79
CA LEU A 55 1.63 20.15 13.14
C LEU A 55 2.84 19.35 13.65
N GLY A 56 3.92 19.27 12.89
CA GLY A 56 5.10 18.50 13.23
C GLY A 56 5.05 17.01 12.85
N PHE A 57 4.06 16.62 12.07
CA PHE A 57 3.93 15.26 11.55
C PHE A 57 4.62 15.14 10.19
N GLY A 58 5.85 14.65 10.16
CA GLY A 58 6.57 14.28 8.94
C GLY A 58 6.74 15.40 7.92
N ASP A 59 7.97 15.67 7.52
CA ASP A 59 8.30 16.77 6.59
C ASP A 59 7.86 16.49 5.14
N ASN A 60 7.32 15.31 4.85
CA ASN A 60 7.00 14.84 3.50
C ASN A 60 5.50 14.64 3.22
N ILE A 61 4.63 14.94 4.19
CA ILE A 61 3.18 14.78 4.05
C ILE A 61 2.55 16.17 4.04
N HIS A 62 2.12 16.61 2.86
CA HIS A 62 1.55 17.94 2.64
C HIS A 62 0.07 17.93 2.23
N ASP A 63 -0.52 16.74 2.15
CA ASP A 63 -1.94 16.61 1.79
C ASP A 63 -2.86 16.94 2.97
N ALA A 64 -3.99 17.58 2.69
CA ALA A 64 -4.92 18.05 3.71
C ALA A 64 -5.43 16.91 4.60
N MET A 65 -5.30 17.07 5.91
CA MET A 65 -5.74 16.15 6.95
C MET A 65 -6.85 16.75 7.79
N THR A 66 -7.84 15.97 8.11
CA THR A 66 -8.83 16.28 9.14
C THR A 66 -8.65 15.31 10.31
N LEU A 67 -8.55 15.86 11.52
CA LEU A 67 -8.40 15.11 12.75
C LEU A 67 -9.47 15.56 13.74
N LEU A 68 -10.35 14.64 14.13
CA LEU A 68 -11.39 14.85 15.13
C LEU A 68 -11.05 14.05 16.36
N THR A 69 -10.69 14.71 17.47
CA THR A 69 -10.17 14.05 18.66
C THR A 69 -10.84 14.53 19.95
N ARG A 70 -10.92 13.62 20.92
CA ARG A 70 -11.22 13.94 22.30
C ARG A 70 -9.98 13.70 23.15
N VAL A 71 -9.61 14.73 23.92
CA VAL A 71 -8.46 14.71 24.82
C VAL A 71 -8.97 14.62 26.25
N THR A 72 -8.55 13.59 26.96
CA THR A 72 -9.00 13.32 28.35
C THR A 72 -7.80 12.98 29.24
N GLY A 73 -8.04 12.91 30.54
CA GLY A 73 -7.06 12.47 31.50
C GLY A 73 -6.24 13.60 32.13
N ASP A 74 -5.10 13.26 32.65
CA ASP A 74 -4.21 14.14 33.39
C ASP A 74 -3.51 15.12 32.42
N PHE A 75 -3.39 16.39 32.85
CA PHE A 75 -2.73 17.44 32.05
C PHE A 75 -1.29 17.07 31.63
N ASN A 76 -0.56 16.37 32.48
CA ASN A 76 0.83 15.94 32.17
C ASN A 76 0.89 14.69 31.29
N ARG A 77 -0.18 13.88 31.28
CA ARG A 77 -0.29 12.66 30.50
C ARG A 77 -1.64 12.58 29.78
N PRO A 78 -1.91 13.50 28.85
CA PRO A 78 -3.17 13.50 28.13
C PRO A 78 -3.31 12.26 27.25
N LEU A 79 -4.52 11.73 27.20
CA LEU A 79 -4.92 10.69 26.26
C LEU A 79 -5.82 11.33 25.21
N ALA A 80 -5.40 11.32 23.96
CA ALA A 80 -6.24 11.73 22.85
C ALA A 80 -6.71 10.51 22.05
N LYS A 81 -7.99 10.45 21.75
CA LYS A 81 -8.60 9.43 20.87
C LYS A 81 -9.43 10.11 19.82
N GLY A 82 -9.32 9.67 18.59
CA GLY A 82 -10.06 10.29 17.51
C GLY A 82 -9.95 9.56 16.18
N ARG A 83 -10.34 10.27 15.16
CA ARG A 83 -10.37 9.80 13.79
C ARG A 83 -9.63 10.76 12.88
N VAL A 84 -8.77 10.21 12.04
CA VAL A 84 -8.06 10.92 10.98
C VAL A 84 -8.72 10.60 9.64
N THR A 85 -8.84 11.62 8.79
CA THR A 85 -9.33 11.48 7.42
C THR A 85 -8.48 12.31 6.49
N MET A 86 -8.05 11.71 5.39
CA MET A 86 -7.34 12.39 4.30
C MET A 86 -7.97 11.97 2.98
N PRO A 87 -8.54 12.91 2.19
CA PRO A 87 -9.07 12.58 0.86
C PRO A 87 -8.00 11.97 -0.05
N VAL A 88 -6.79 12.48 0.04
CA VAL A 88 -5.60 11.99 -0.68
C VAL A 88 -4.40 12.04 0.26
N LEU A 89 -3.57 11.03 0.20
CA LEU A 89 -2.26 10.99 0.86
C LEU A 89 -1.21 10.58 -0.17
N ARG A 90 -0.29 11.47 -0.47
CA ARG A 90 0.83 11.22 -1.38
C ARG A 90 2.11 11.00 -0.60
N ILE A 91 2.73 9.87 -0.84
CA ILE A 91 4.10 9.58 -0.41
C ILE A 91 4.93 9.22 -1.64
N PRO A 92 6.26 9.24 -1.59
CA PRO A 92 7.08 8.84 -2.73
C PRO A 92 6.63 7.49 -3.31
N ALA A 93 6.36 7.46 -4.61
CA ALA A 93 5.88 6.32 -5.40
C ALA A 93 4.45 5.80 -5.11
N LEU A 94 3.72 6.34 -4.13
CA LEU A 94 2.39 5.86 -3.75
C LEU A 94 1.40 7.02 -3.57
N THR A 95 0.20 6.83 -4.06
CA THR A 95 -0.94 7.73 -3.79
C THR A 95 -2.08 6.89 -3.21
N PHE A 96 -2.53 7.28 -2.03
CA PHE A 96 -3.68 6.70 -1.36
C PHE A 96 -4.86 7.66 -1.43
N GLU A 97 -6.04 7.13 -1.63
CA GLU A 97 -7.28 7.89 -1.66
C GLU A 97 -8.20 7.45 -0.53
N ASN A 98 -9.02 8.38 -0.05
CA ASN A 98 -10.02 8.12 0.99
C ASN A 98 -9.43 7.44 2.24
N VAL A 99 -8.30 7.95 2.71
CA VAL A 99 -7.67 7.44 3.93
C VAL A 99 -8.50 7.80 5.14
N VAL A 100 -8.88 6.80 5.90
CA VAL A 100 -9.62 6.94 7.17
C VAL A 100 -9.01 5.99 8.18
N GLY A 101 -8.82 6.45 9.42
CA GLY A 101 -8.30 5.60 10.48
C GLY A 101 -8.65 6.14 11.86
N ASP A 102 -8.59 5.26 12.85
CA ASP A 102 -8.68 5.62 14.26
C ASP A 102 -7.28 5.94 14.76
N VAL A 103 -7.15 6.96 15.59
CA VAL A 103 -5.88 7.39 16.17
C VAL A 103 -6.00 7.52 17.68
N THR A 104 -5.00 7.04 18.38
CA THR A 104 -4.83 7.24 19.82
C THR A 104 -3.45 7.82 20.08
N TYR A 105 -3.40 8.90 20.86
CA TYR A 105 -2.15 9.52 21.29
C TYR A 105 -2.00 9.39 22.80
N GLN A 106 -0.84 8.94 23.24
CA GLN A 106 -0.40 9.00 24.64
C GLN A 106 1.13 8.97 24.71
N ASP A 107 1.71 9.79 25.61
CA ASP A 107 3.15 9.78 25.93
C ASP A 107 4.07 9.86 24.67
N GLY A 108 3.72 10.71 23.72
CA GLY A 108 4.49 10.89 22.48
C GLY A 108 4.28 9.78 21.43
N ILE A 109 3.41 8.83 21.69
CA ILE A 109 3.12 7.70 20.80
C ILE A 109 1.76 7.89 20.15
N LEU A 110 1.72 7.80 18.82
CA LEU A 110 0.50 7.68 18.02
C LEU A 110 0.28 6.21 17.64
N ASN A 111 -0.88 5.69 17.99
CA ASN A 111 -1.33 4.39 17.50
C ASN A 111 -2.42 4.62 16.46
N PHE A 112 -2.25 4.03 15.28
CA PHE A 112 -3.24 4.02 14.23
C PHE A 112 -3.85 2.63 14.12
N GLU A 113 -5.17 2.57 14.14
CA GLU A 113 -5.95 1.33 14.00
C GLU A 113 -7.04 1.52 12.95
N ASN A 114 -7.50 0.42 12.39
CA ASN A 114 -8.60 0.43 11.40
C ASN A 114 -8.36 1.42 10.25
N VAL A 115 -7.10 1.57 9.83
CA VAL A 115 -6.76 2.44 8.70
C VAL A 115 -7.22 1.76 7.42
N ASN A 116 -8.04 2.47 6.66
CA ASN A 116 -8.54 2.03 5.35
C ASN A 116 -8.21 3.09 4.31
N ALA A 117 -7.81 2.64 3.14
CA ALA A 117 -7.52 3.50 2.00
C ALA A 117 -7.75 2.76 0.69
N ASN A 118 -7.87 3.51 -0.40
CA ASN A 118 -7.80 2.97 -1.75
C ASN A 118 -6.41 3.24 -2.34
N VAL A 119 -5.87 2.29 -3.07
CA VAL A 119 -4.58 2.41 -3.74
C VAL A 119 -4.59 1.54 -5.01
N TYR A 120 -4.18 2.10 -6.14
CA TYR A 120 -4.12 1.41 -7.43
C TYR A 120 -5.38 0.61 -7.77
N GLY A 121 -6.57 1.20 -7.56
CA GLY A 121 -7.86 0.54 -7.80
C GLY A 121 -8.28 -0.51 -6.76
N GLY A 122 -7.38 -0.92 -5.89
CA GLY A 122 -7.63 -1.86 -4.80
C GLY A 122 -7.80 -1.18 -3.44
N LYS A 123 -7.75 -1.99 -2.39
CA LYS A 123 -7.97 -1.55 -1.00
C LYS A 123 -6.76 -1.87 -0.13
N LEU A 124 -6.49 -0.98 0.82
CA LEU A 124 -5.51 -1.18 1.87
C LEU A 124 -6.20 -1.13 3.24
N GLU A 125 -5.91 -2.11 4.07
CA GLU A 125 -6.20 -2.11 5.51
C GLU A 125 -4.88 -2.11 6.25
N ALA A 126 -4.69 -1.18 7.20
CA ALA A 126 -3.43 -1.05 7.91
C ALA A 126 -3.61 -0.65 9.38
N LYS A 127 -2.56 -0.88 10.16
CA LYS A 127 -2.40 -0.39 11.53
C LYS A 127 -0.93 -0.08 11.77
N GLY A 128 -0.66 0.77 12.73
CA GLY A 128 0.73 1.11 13.01
C GLY A 128 0.92 1.98 14.23
N VAL A 129 2.18 2.20 14.54
CA VAL A 129 2.63 3.03 15.65
C VAL A 129 3.65 4.03 15.10
N TYR A 130 3.52 5.27 15.54
CA TYR A 130 4.46 6.35 15.21
C TYR A 130 4.90 7.05 16.50
N ASN A 131 6.19 7.18 16.70
CA ASN A 131 6.77 7.92 17.81
C ASN A 131 7.07 9.36 17.36
N LEU A 132 6.42 10.34 17.99
CA LEU A 132 6.58 11.75 17.65
C LEU A 132 7.97 12.32 17.96
N ASP A 133 8.64 11.80 18.99
CA ASP A 133 9.92 12.29 19.43
C ASP A 133 11.06 11.79 18.53
N THR A 134 11.05 10.49 18.24
CA THR A 134 12.09 9.83 17.44
C THR A 134 11.76 9.78 15.96
N ARG A 135 10.49 10.00 15.58
CA ARG A 135 9.93 9.78 14.23
C ARG A 135 9.99 8.32 13.76
N ALA A 136 10.32 7.42 14.66
CA ALA A 136 10.31 5.99 14.36
C ALA A 136 8.87 5.49 14.19
N TYR A 137 8.66 4.57 13.26
CA TYR A 137 7.36 3.95 13.05
C TYR A 137 7.44 2.49 12.64
N THR A 138 6.37 1.79 12.91
CA THR A 138 6.10 0.44 12.41
C THR A 138 4.66 0.39 11.93
N ILE A 139 4.45 -0.03 10.70
CA ILE A 139 3.12 -0.16 10.09
C ILE A 139 3.01 -1.55 9.49
N THR A 140 1.88 -2.19 9.69
CA THR A 140 1.52 -3.45 9.03
C THR A 140 0.21 -3.27 8.28
N GLY A 141 0.09 -3.90 7.12
CA GLY A 141 -1.11 -3.78 6.32
C GLY A 141 -1.33 -4.96 5.39
N VAL A 142 -2.54 -5.01 4.85
CA VAL A 142 -2.93 -5.93 3.80
C VAL A 142 -3.53 -5.12 2.66
N ALA A 143 -2.91 -5.20 1.51
CA ALA A 143 -3.45 -4.66 0.27
C ALA A 143 -4.17 -5.77 -0.51
N LYS A 144 -5.34 -5.46 -1.08
CA LYS A 144 -6.17 -6.43 -1.80
C LYS A 144 -6.56 -5.88 -3.17
N ASP A 145 -6.47 -6.75 -4.15
CA ASP A 145 -6.95 -6.51 -5.51
C ASP A 145 -6.39 -5.24 -6.16
N LEU A 146 -5.10 -4.97 -5.94
CA LEU A 146 -4.39 -3.89 -6.61
C LEU A 146 -4.32 -4.17 -8.10
N ASP A 147 -4.67 -3.19 -8.92
CA ASP A 147 -4.52 -3.29 -10.37
C ASP A 147 -3.05 -3.14 -10.75
N SER A 148 -2.43 -4.24 -11.21
CA SER A 148 -1.03 -4.25 -11.60
C SER A 148 -0.73 -3.34 -12.77
N SER A 149 -1.67 -3.15 -13.69
CA SER A 149 -1.49 -2.27 -14.86
C SER A 149 -1.33 -0.81 -14.45
N VAL A 150 -2.05 -0.40 -13.42
CA VAL A 150 -1.97 0.95 -12.83
C VAL A 150 -0.71 1.09 -11.98
N ALA A 151 -0.44 0.10 -11.14
CA ALA A 151 0.70 0.12 -10.22
C ALA A 151 2.05 0.14 -10.95
N LEU A 152 2.19 -0.66 -12.01
CA LEU A 152 3.41 -0.78 -12.81
C LEU A 152 3.44 0.14 -14.02
N LYS A 153 2.35 0.85 -14.30
CA LYS A 153 2.17 1.67 -15.52
C LYS A 153 2.40 0.86 -16.80
N THR A 154 1.98 -0.39 -16.79
CA THR A 154 2.13 -1.35 -17.89
C THR A 154 0.74 -1.89 -18.25
N PRO A 155 0.05 -1.28 -19.24
CA PRO A 155 -1.34 -1.62 -19.58
C PRO A 155 -1.53 -3.08 -20.00
N GLU A 156 -0.47 -3.71 -20.50
CA GLU A 156 -0.49 -5.09 -21.00
C GLU A 156 -0.45 -6.13 -19.85
N PHE A 157 -0.07 -5.71 -18.64
CA PHE A 157 0.05 -6.58 -17.47
C PHE A 157 -1.14 -6.34 -16.54
N VAL A 158 -2.18 -7.12 -16.69
CA VAL A 158 -3.45 -6.97 -15.96
C VAL A 158 -3.65 -8.17 -15.04
N VAL A 159 -3.32 -8.00 -13.77
CA VAL A 159 -3.44 -9.05 -12.74
C VAL A 159 -3.86 -8.38 -11.43
N PRO A 160 -4.91 -8.85 -10.73
CA PRO A 160 -5.23 -8.35 -9.40
C PRO A 160 -4.22 -8.88 -8.38
N VAL A 161 -3.42 -7.98 -7.80
CA VAL A 161 -2.36 -8.33 -6.85
C VAL A 161 -2.79 -7.98 -5.43
N SER A 162 -2.55 -8.90 -4.52
CA SER A 162 -2.72 -8.68 -3.08
C SER A 162 -1.39 -8.88 -2.37
N ALA A 163 -1.18 -8.17 -1.25
CA ALA A 163 0.07 -8.25 -0.51
C ALA A 163 -0.13 -8.04 0.99
N ASN A 164 0.67 -8.75 1.79
CA ASN A 164 0.93 -8.37 3.16
C ASN A 164 2.13 -7.43 3.19
N LEU A 165 2.01 -6.33 3.89
CA LEU A 165 2.97 -5.24 3.90
C LEU A 165 3.45 -4.98 5.32
N ASN A 166 4.75 -4.80 5.49
CA ASN A 166 5.35 -4.34 6.71
C ASN A 166 6.27 -3.16 6.38
N PHE A 167 6.12 -2.08 7.14
CA PHE A 167 6.94 -0.89 7.03
C PHE A 167 7.58 -0.62 8.38
N LYS A 168 8.85 -0.29 8.36
CA LYS A 168 9.60 0.13 9.55
C LYS A 168 10.54 1.28 9.21
N SER A 169 10.68 2.22 10.14
CA SER A 169 11.71 3.24 10.10
C SER A 169 12.16 3.55 11.54
N GLU A 170 13.44 3.78 11.72
CA GLU A 170 14.01 4.23 12.99
C GLU A 170 13.99 5.77 13.12
N GLY A 171 13.31 6.47 12.19
CA GLY A 171 13.10 7.92 12.22
C GLY A 171 13.89 8.71 11.19
N GLN A 172 14.77 8.06 10.42
CA GLN A 172 15.46 8.67 9.30
C GLN A 172 14.80 8.23 7.98
N PRO A 173 14.58 9.13 7.00
CA PRO A 173 13.98 8.75 5.72
C PRO A 173 14.75 7.63 4.98
N ARG A 174 16.06 7.53 5.20
CA ARG A 174 16.92 6.50 4.60
C ARG A 174 16.79 5.12 5.24
N ASP A 175 16.22 5.07 6.44
CA ASP A 175 16.08 3.84 7.23
C ASP A 175 14.76 3.13 6.97
N MET A 176 13.95 3.67 6.06
CA MET A 176 12.69 3.03 5.70
C MET A 176 12.95 1.66 5.06
N GLU A 177 12.36 0.67 5.64
CA GLU A 177 12.39 -0.70 5.20
C GLU A 177 10.96 -1.19 4.98
N VAL A 178 10.73 -1.85 3.83
CA VAL A 178 9.41 -2.39 3.47
C VAL A 178 9.61 -3.83 3.03
N TRP A 179 8.83 -4.74 3.60
CA TRP A 179 8.89 -6.15 3.21
C TRP A 179 7.53 -6.81 3.34
N GLY A 180 7.39 -7.93 2.69
CA GLY A 180 6.17 -8.71 2.73
C GLY A 180 6.14 -9.83 1.71
N ASN A 181 4.96 -10.36 1.52
CA ASN A 181 4.67 -11.33 0.48
C ASN A 181 3.49 -10.85 -0.36
N PHE A 182 3.46 -11.29 -1.59
CA PHE A 182 2.38 -10.95 -2.51
C PHE A 182 1.84 -12.21 -3.21
N TRP A 183 0.60 -12.12 -3.64
CA TRP A 183 -0.08 -13.13 -4.45
C TRP A 183 -1.05 -12.46 -5.39
N SER A 184 -1.41 -13.14 -6.45
CA SER A 184 -2.38 -12.63 -7.41
C SER A 184 -3.52 -13.58 -7.66
N GLY A 185 -4.62 -13.04 -8.14
CA GLY A 185 -5.66 -13.80 -8.85
C GLY A 185 -5.27 -14.08 -10.30
N GLU A 186 -6.22 -14.61 -11.05
CA GLU A 186 -6.07 -14.80 -12.48
C GLU A 186 -6.04 -13.47 -13.24
N GLY A 187 -5.28 -13.44 -14.33
CA GLY A 187 -5.16 -12.28 -15.19
C GLY A 187 -4.42 -12.64 -16.47
N HIS A 188 -3.75 -11.65 -17.05
CA HIS A 188 -2.98 -11.88 -18.27
C HIS A 188 -1.82 -10.88 -18.43
N TYR A 189 -0.79 -11.29 -19.13
CA TYR A 189 0.22 -10.43 -19.71
C TYR A 189 0.09 -10.51 -21.23
N MET A 190 -0.27 -9.41 -21.87
CA MET A 190 -0.67 -9.42 -23.28
C MET A 190 -1.73 -10.51 -23.54
N LEU A 191 -1.39 -11.52 -24.35
CA LEU A 191 -2.24 -12.66 -24.68
C LEU A 191 -1.97 -13.91 -23.79
N ILE A 192 -1.00 -13.84 -22.89
CA ILE A 192 -0.60 -14.97 -22.05
C ILE A 192 -1.45 -14.98 -20.79
N PRO A 193 -2.31 -16.01 -20.60
CA PRO A 193 -3.08 -16.13 -19.37
C PRO A 193 -2.16 -16.42 -18.17
N ILE A 194 -2.33 -15.68 -17.11
CA ILE A 194 -1.66 -15.89 -15.82
C ILE A 194 -2.68 -16.46 -14.84
N LYS A 195 -2.36 -17.59 -14.23
CA LYS A 195 -3.18 -18.22 -13.21
C LYS A 195 -2.94 -17.64 -11.83
N SER A 196 -1.68 -17.43 -11.51
CA SER A 196 -1.27 -16.82 -10.24
C SER A 196 0.16 -16.36 -10.31
N ILE A 197 0.45 -15.34 -9.51
CA ILE A 197 1.81 -14.91 -9.19
C ILE A 197 1.95 -14.90 -7.68
N THR A 198 3.05 -15.41 -7.16
CA THR A 198 3.37 -15.35 -5.73
C THR A 198 4.83 -14.99 -5.56
N GLY A 199 5.17 -14.43 -4.40
CA GLY A 199 6.55 -14.13 -4.06
C GLY A 199 6.66 -13.33 -2.78
N ASN A 200 7.89 -13.08 -2.39
CA ASN A 200 8.24 -12.18 -1.30
C ASN A 200 8.98 -10.98 -1.87
N PHE A 201 8.92 -9.87 -1.19
CA PHE A 201 9.68 -8.68 -1.52
C PHE A 201 10.27 -8.03 -0.28
N HIS A 202 11.38 -7.36 -0.48
CA HIS A 202 12.05 -6.58 0.53
C HIS A 202 12.68 -5.35 -0.12
N ASN A 203 12.41 -4.18 0.42
CA ASN A 203 12.98 -2.91 -0.04
C ASN A 203 13.67 -2.21 1.13
N LYS A 204 14.90 -1.79 0.93
CA LYS A 204 15.63 -0.92 1.84
C LYS A 204 16.39 0.14 1.05
N GLY A 205 15.95 1.38 1.16
CA GLY A 205 16.50 2.48 0.39
C GLY A 205 16.32 2.28 -1.12
N ARG A 206 17.42 2.09 -1.86
CA ARG A 206 17.41 1.87 -3.31
C ARG A 206 17.58 0.40 -3.71
N HIS A 207 17.47 -0.50 -2.73
CA HIS A 207 17.66 -1.93 -2.93
C HIS A 207 16.31 -2.63 -2.79
N LEU A 208 15.72 -3.01 -3.90
CA LEU A 208 14.49 -3.81 -3.95
C LEU A 208 14.86 -5.24 -4.36
N SER A 209 14.48 -6.21 -3.58
CA SER A 209 14.67 -7.63 -3.86
C SER A 209 13.35 -8.39 -3.82
N PHE A 210 13.28 -9.40 -4.65
CA PHE A 210 12.20 -10.38 -4.65
C PHE A 210 12.78 -11.77 -4.49
N SER A 211 12.12 -12.64 -3.74
CA SER A 211 12.48 -14.05 -3.56
C SER A 211 11.26 -14.93 -3.70
N ASP A 212 11.50 -16.19 -3.96
CA ASP A 212 10.45 -17.21 -4.12
C ASP A 212 9.38 -16.81 -5.14
N VAL A 213 9.76 -16.05 -6.16
CA VAL A 213 8.82 -15.60 -7.19
C VAL A 213 8.40 -16.79 -8.04
N LYS A 214 7.09 -16.96 -8.16
CA LYS A 214 6.50 -18.02 -8.97
C LYS A 214 5.35 -17.47 -9.80
N VAL A 215 5.44 -17.63 -11.11
CA VAL A 215 4.40 -17.28 -12.07
C VAL A 215 3.84 -18.55 -12.67
N ASN A 216 2.58 -18.83 -12.45
CA ASN A 216 1.87 -19.97 -13.03
C ASN A 216 1.02 -19.51 -14.19
N THR A 217 1.18 -20.17 -15.33
CA THR A 217 0.33 -20.02 -16.51
C THR A 217 -0.45 -21.33 -16.76
N ASN A 218 -1.19 -21.40 -17.85
CA ASN A 218 -1.89 -22.65 -18.22
C ASN A 218 -0.92 -23.78 -18.59
N ILE A 219 0.28 -23.45 -19.07
CA ILE A 219 1.21 -24.41 -19.70
C ILE A 219 2.57 -24.47 -19.00
N THR A 220 2.94 -23.44 -18.25
CA THR A 220 4.26 -23.36 -17.61
C THR A 220 4.17 -22.77 -16.21
N THR A 221 5.15 -23.12 -15.40
CA THR A 221 5.49 -22.43 -14.16
C THR A 221 6.88 -21.84 -14.32
N ILE A 222 7.01 -20.54 -14.09
CA ILE A 222 8.28 -19.80 -14.10
C ILE A 222 8.60 -19.44 -12.67
N SER A 223 9.81 -19.74 -12.20
CA SER A 223 10.22 -19.39 -10.85
C SER A 223 11.65 -18.86 -10.78
N THR A 224 11.89 -17.94 -9.85
CA THR A 224 13.22 -17.44 -9.50
C THR A 224 13.31 -17.19 -8.01
N ASP A 225 14.44 -17.51 -7.41
CA ASP A 225 14.70 -17.29 -5.99
C ASP A 225 15.37 -15.93 -5.72
N ALA A 226 15.82 -15.23 -6.76
CA ALA A 226 16.50 -13.96 -6.62
C ALA A 226 16.26 -13.04 -7.82
N LEU A 227 15.56 -11.94 -7.57
CA LEU A 227 15.45 -10.83 -8.49
C LEU A 227 15.75 -9.57 -7.69
N ARG A 228 16.66 -8.73 -8.16
CA ARG A 228 17.08 -7.52 -7.45
C ARG A 228 17.07 -6.32 -8.38
N ILE A 229 16.67 -5.19 -7.83
CA ILE A 229 16.79 -3.88 -8.47
C ILE A 229 17.65 -3.02 -7.55
N ASP A 230 18.89 -2.79 -7.93
CA ASP A 230 19.85 -1.98 -7.20
C ASP A 230 20.13 -0.70 -7.98
N ASN A 231 19.78 0.46 -7.43
CA ASN A 231 19.94 1.76 -8.10
C ASN A 231 19.33 1.83 -9.51
N GLY A 232 18.26 1.08 -9.76
CA GLY A 232 17.58 1.00 -11.05
C GLY A 232 18.18 -0.04 -12.02
N GLN A 233 19.21 -0.76 -11.63
CA GLN A 233 19.73 -1.89 -12.39
C GLN A 233 19.07 -3.19 -11.94
N LEU A 234 18.49 -3.91 -12.89
CA LEU A 234 17.89 -5.21 -12.66
C LEU A 234 19.00 -6.28 -12.69
N THR A 235 19.07 -7.10 -11.67
CA THR A 235 19.88 -8.32 -11.62
C THR A 235 18.97 -9.49 -11.29
N MET A 236 19.07 -10.57 -12.02
CA MET A 236 18.25 -11.73 -11.83
C MET A 236 19.11 -12.98 -11.62
N GLY A 237 18.69 -13.82 -10.68
CA GLY A 237 19.22 -15.16 -10.48
C GLY A 237 18.68 -16.14 -11.53
N PRO A 238 19.02 -17.43 -11.40
CA PRO A 238 18.53 -18.44 -12.31
C PRO A 238 17.01 -18.46 -12.42
N LEU A 239 16.53 -18.55 -13.64
CA LEU A 239 15.11 -18.64 -13.98
C LEU A 239 14.79 -20.09 -14.33
N ASN A 240 13.94 -20.72 -13.52
CA ASN A 240 13.47 -22.07 -13.75
C ASN A 240 12.15 -22.04 -14.49
N ILE A 241 12.08 -22.64 -15.65
CA ILE A 241 10.87 -22.77 -16.44
C ILE A 241 10.48 -24.24 -16.49
N THR A 242 9.35 -24.60 -15.91
CA THR A 242 8.81 -25.95 -15.91
C THR A 242 7.56 -26.00 -16.77
N SER A 243 7.57 -26.75 -17.83
CA SER A 243 6.38 -27.05 -18.63
C SER A 243 5.50 -28.05 -17.88
N HIS A 244 4.18 -27.86 -17.92
CA HIS A 244 3.23 -28.84 -17.38
C HIS A 244 3.23 -30.15 -18.17
N GLY A 245 3.89 -30.19 -19.34
CA GLY A 245 4.19 -31.42 -20.11
C GLY A 245 5.46 -32.17 -19.67
N GLY A 246 6.16 -31.68 -18.63
CA GLY A 246 7.31 -32.37 -18.03
C GLY A 246 8.70 -31.93 -18.51
N SER A 247 8.81 -30.87 -19.34
CA SER A 247 10.10 -30.29 -19.74
C SER A 247 10.51 -29.18 -18.77
N ASN A 248 11.80 -29.14 -18.41
CA ASN A 248 12.36 -28.10 -17.55
C ASN A 248 13.49 -27.37 -18.28
N PHE A 249 13.50 -26.04 -18.15
CA PHE A 249 14.52 -25.15 -18.70
C PHE A 249 15.04 -24.28 -17.56
N ILE A 250 16.35 -24.01 -17.57
CA ILE A 250 17.00 -23.12 -16.63
C ILE A 250 17.76 -22.06 -17.40
N ILE A 251 17.48 -20.79 -17.11
CA ILE A 251 18.14 -19.64 -17.68
C ILE A 251 19.02 -19.04 -16.59
N TYR A 252 20.32 -18.88 -16.85
CA TYR A 252 21.31 -18.52 -15.83
C TYR A 252 21.77 -17.07 -15.87
N ASP A 253 21.60 -16.35 -16.99
CA ASP A 253 22.14 -15.01 -17.19
C ASP A 253 21.27 -14.15 -18.14
N GLU A 254 21.66 -12.87 -18.25
CA GLU A 254 20.96 -11.89 -19.09
C GLU A 254 21.12 -12.17 -20.59
N ASP A 255 22.23 -12.74 -21.03
CA ASP A 255 22.47 -13.08 -22.44
C ASP A 255 21.48 -14.16 -22.91
N SER A 256 20.99 -14.98 -21.99
CA SER A 256 19.94 -15.96 -22.25
C SER A 256 18.54 -15.31 -22.41
N PHE A 257 18.40 -14.02 -22.06
CA PHE A 257 17.15 -13.27 -22.24
C PHE A 257 16.88 -12.90 -23.68
N ASP A 258 17.91 -12.56 -24.45
CA ASP A 258 17.77 -12.26 -25.87
C ASP A 258 17.27 -13.49 -26.64
N GLU A 259 17.79 -14.68 -26.29
CA GLU A 259 17.26 -15.95 -26.79
C GLU A 259 15.82 -16.22 -26.29
N LEU A 260 15.49 -15.78 -25.07
CA LEU A 260 14.15 -15.94 -24.54
C LEU A 260 13.16 -15.00 -25.23
N ASP A 261 13.57 -13.78 -25.56
CA ASP A 261 12.72 -12.80 -26.24
C ASP A 261 12.41 -13.27 -27.67
N GLU A 262 13.37 -13.84 -28.37
CA GLU A 262 13.16 -14.51 -29.66
C GLU A 262 12.24 -15.73 -29.53
N ASN A 263 12.44 -16.56 -28.48
CA ASN A 263 11.59 -17.72 -28.22
C ASN A 263 10.18 -17.29 -27.73
N MET A 264 10.08 -16.21 -26.95
CA MET A 264 8.78 -15.64 -26.53
C MET A 264 8.01 -15.09 -27.71
N ASP A 265 8.67 -14.48 -28.70
CA ASP A 265 7.99 -14.03 -29.91
C ASP A 265 7.50 -15.20 -30.76
N GLN A 266 8.25 -16.31 -30.84
CA GLN A 266 7.78 -17.54 -31.46
C GLN A 266 6.60 -18.17 -30.69
N ILE A 267 6.64 -18.15 -29.38
CA ILE A 267 5.53 -18.65 -28.52
C ILE A 267 4.29 -17.76 -28.69
N LYS A 268 4.44 -16.43 -28.74
CA LYS A 268 3.36 -15.48 -29.01
C LYS A 268 2.71 -15.74 -30.39
N GLU A 269 3.52 -15.95 -31.43
CA GLU A 269 3.03 -16.27 -32.76
C GLU A 269 2.31 -17.63 -32.80
N GLY A 270 2.85 -18.64 -32.14
CA GLY A 270 2.21 -19.94 -31.97
C GLY A 270 0.89 -19.88 -31.22
N MET A 271 0.79 -19.10 -30.15
CA MET A 271 -0.45 -18.87 -29.40
C MET A 271 -1.48 -18.10 -30.22
N LYS A 272 -1.06 -17.10 -30.97
CA LYS A 272 -1.94 -16.37 -31.90
C LYS A 272 -2.55 -17.30 -32.95
N GLN A 273 -1.71 -18.13 -33.58
CA GLN A 273 -2.18 -19.12 -34.54
C GLN A 273 -3.12 -20.16 -33.91
N ALA A 274 -2.82 -20.61 -32.68
CA ALA A 274 -3.69 -21.54 -31.94
C ALA A 274 -5.05 -20.89 -31.60
N SER A 275 -5.05 -19.60 -31.21
CA SER A 275 -6.28 -18.84 -30.95
C SER A 275 -7.11 -18.63 -32.21
N GLU A 276 -6.47 -18.30 -33.35
CA GLU A 276 -7.15 -18.17 -34.63
C GLU A 276 -7.73 -19.50 -35.13
N ASN A 277 -6.98 -20.59 -34.97
CA ASN A 277 -7.44 -21.92 -35.31
C ASN A 277 -8.63 -22.38 -34.44
N SER A 278 -8.60 -22.06 -33.15
CA SER A 278 -9.69 -22.29 -32.21
C SER A 278 -10.97 -21.51 -32.58
N LYS A 279 -10.82 -20.22 -33.01
CA LYS A 279 -11.94 -19.44 -33.53
C LYS A 279 -12.52 -20.03 -34.80
N ARG A 280 -11.69 -20.40 -35.78
CA ARG A 280 -12.12 -21.04 -37.02
C ARG A 280 -12.83 -22.37 -36.76
N ALA A 281 -12.31 -23.17 -35.84
CA ALA A 281 -12.97 -24.44 -35.44
C ALA A 281 -14.34 -24.20 -34.79
N SER A 282 -14.45 -23.15 -33.94
CA SER A 282 -15.72 -22.78 -33.29
C SER A 282 -16.74 -22.23 -34.31
N GLU A 283 -16.30 -21.46 -35.29
CA GLU A 283 -17.15 -20.95 -36.37
C GLU A 283 -17.61 -22.08 -37.31
N SER A 284 -16.73 -23.01 -37.65
CA SER A 284 -17.06 -24.19 -38.43
C SER A 284 -18.06 -25.11 -37.70
N ALA A 285 -17.91 -25.27 -36.38
CA ALA A 285 -18.84 -26.03 -35.56
C ALA A 285 -20.22 -25.37 -35.43
N LYS A 286 -20.30 -24.03 -35.45
CA LYS A 286 -21.56 -23.29 -35.54
C LYS A 286 -22.25 -23.49 -36.89
N GLY A 287 -21.49 -23.40 -38.00
CA GLY A 287 -22.03 -23.62 -39.34
C GLY A 287 -22.60 -25.04 -39.56
N LEU A 288 -22.05 -26.05 -38.86
CA LEU A 288 -22.56 -27.41 -38.92
C LEU A 288 -23.87 -27.62 -38.13
N LYS A 289 -24.17 -26.78 -37.13
CA LYS A 289 -25.43 -26.81 -36.37
C LYS A 289 -26.64 -26.26 -37.13
N ASP A 290 -26.38 -25.46 -38.16
CA ASP A 290 -27.43 -24.83 -38.98
C ASP A 290 -27.84 -25.67 -40.20
N ILE A 291 -27.17 -26.81 -40.45
CA ILE A 291 -27.59 -27.78 -41.46
C ILE A 291 -28.67 -28.66 -40.85
N LYS A 292 -29.93 -28.22 -40.96
CA LYS A 292 -31.08 -29.08 -40.73
C LYS A 292 -31.13 -30.12 -41.84
N ILE A 293 -31.05 -31.41 -41.45
CA ILE A 293 -31.37 -32.54 -42.34
C ILE A 293 -32.85 -32.43 -42.62
N SER A 294 -33.20 -32.14 -43.87
CA SER A 294 -34.55 -32.21 -44.42
C SER A 294 -34.91 -33.64 -44.77
#